data_73fb2810e97ac024db098650293c49a3
#
_entry.id   73fb2810e97ac024db098650293c49a3
#
_cell.length_a   1.000
_cell.length_b   1.000
_cell.length_c   1.000
_cell.angle_alpha   90.00
_cell.angle_beta   90.00
_cell.angle_gamma   90.00
#
_symmetry.space_group_name_H-M   'P 1'
#
loop_
_entity.id
_entity.type
_entity.pdbx_description
1 polymer ?
#
loop_
_entity_poly.entity_id
_entity_poly.type
_entity_poly.pdbx_seq_one_letter_code
_entity_poly.pdbx_strand_id
1 'polypeptide(L)'
;MYLKEFDVETWMTNHEQNCQYNLADTCVSDMSIHELESLIHKDLMGDLMHMRMDYGPITGSDSLKDAILSLYKTGTRDNLAIAHGAINANEHVMDTLLNKGDHIIALTPSYEQFYSYPASLGCDYDLIELNEDNNWEPVIEDFKKLIKPETKMFILNSPNNPTGTVIKQSLMEELIELARSHSIYILVDEIYRGMNNTLCDSISDMYELGIATASLSKVYSFAGLRLGWVKGPKELIDAINFRRDYTIISTGPWNDYLATVVLENKDLILDRSRHIILENKRILKEWLEKEDLVECVIPEDGTVCFLHYLFDMPSKELCEKLQNDTGVFFVPGMAFNKEYHLRFGFTSDSKIIKEGLETFSSWIHSHMKEAD
;
A
#
# COMPACT_ATOMS: atom_id res chain seq x y z
N MET A 1 -0.19 -10.81 23.99
CA MET A 1 0.01 -10.45 22.57
C MET A 1 1.50 -10.22 22.37
N TYR A 2 2.14 -10.92 21.46
CA TYR A 2 3.53 -10.68 21.03
C TYR A 2 3.48 -10.24 19.57
N LEU A 3 3.95 -9.03 19.30
CA LEU A 3 4.16 -8.53 17.94
C LEU A 3 5.64 -8.69 17.60
N LYS A 4 5.94 -9.31 16.46
CA LYS A 4 7.28 -9.30 15.86
C LYS A 4 7.63 -7.85 15.48
N GLU A 5 8.91 -7.50 15.48
CA GLU A 5 9.40 -6.26 14.90
C GLU A 5 9.02 -6.20 13.42
N PHE A 6 8.53 -5.05 12.97
CA PHE A 6 8.06 -4.85 11.61
C PHE A 6 9.26 -4.44 10.73
N ASP A 7 9.84 -5.39 10.04
CA ASP A 7 11.13 -5.22 9.36
C ASP A 7 11.16 -4.03 8.39
N VAL A 8 10.11 -3.83 7.58
CA VAL A 8 10.01 -2.70 6.64
C VAL A 8 9.95 -1.36 7.37
N GLU A 9 9.08 -1.23 8.38
CA GLU A 9 8.87 0.02 9.10
C GLU A 9 10.08 0.39 9.99
N THR A 10 10.70 -0.61 10.60
CA THR A 10 11.95 -0.44 11.35
C THR A 10 13.08 0.03 10.42
N TRP A 11 13.18 -0.56 9.22
CA TRP A 11 14.17 -0.15 8.23
C TRP A 11 13.96 1.30 7.80
N MET A 12 12.72 1.66 7.42
CA MET A 12 12.36 3.03 7.04
C MET A 12 12.69 4.02 8.16
N THR A 13 12.27 3.74 9.41
CA THR A 13 12.51 4.61 10.56
C THR A 13 13.99 4.90 10.80
N ASN A 14 14.86 3.88 10.63
CA ASN A 14 16.27 4.00 10.92
C ASN A 14 17.10 4.63 9.80
N HIS A 15 16.64 4.57 8.55
CA HIS A 15 17.47 4.88 7.38
C HIS A 15 16.93 6.00 6.49
N GLU A 16 15.61 6.17 6.37
CA GLU A 16 14.99 7.06 5.39
C GLU A 16 15.42 8.53 5.51
N GLN A 17 15.56 9.05 6.74
CA GLN A 17 15.90 10.46 6.95
C GLN A 17 17.36 10.79 6.67
N ASN A 18 18.22 9.81 6.47
CA ASN A 18 19.66 9.97 6.27
C ASN A 18 20.07 9.69 4.81
N CYS A 19 19.18 9.81 3.85
CA CYS A 19 19.46 9.57 2.45
C CYS A 19 19.48 10.84 1.61
N GLN A 20 20.30 10.84 0.56
CA GLN A 20 20.30 11.88 -0.48
C GLN A 20 19.32 11.54 -1.60
N TYR A 21 19.22 10.27 -1.95
CA TYR A 21 18.37 9.76 -3.01
C TYR A 21 17.44 8.68 -2.43
N ASN A 22 16.21 9.08 -2.05
CA ASN A 22 15.21 8.11 -1.63
C ASN A 22 14.58 7.46 -2.86
N LEU A 23 15.00 6.22 -3.16
CA LEU A 23 14.48 5.40 -4.24
C LEU A 23 13.48 4.34 -3.76
N ALA A 24 13.09 4.37 -2.49
CA ALA A 24 12.24 3.34 -1.91
C ALA A 24 10.85 3.81 -1.48
N ASP A 25 10.57 5.12 -1.53
CA ASP A 25 9.29 5.65 -1.07
C ASP A 25 8.12 5.08 -1.88
N THR A 26 7.01 4.89 -1.21
CA THR A 26 5.77 4.35 -1.78
C THR A 26 4.66 5.39 -1.90
N CYS A 27 4.84 6.57 -1.27
CA CYS A 27 3.94 7.71 -1.39
C CYS A 27 4.34 8.55 -2.59
N VAL A 28 3.42 8.83 -3.51
CA VAL A 28 3.72 9.79 -4.58
C VAL A 28 4.06 11.13 -3.94
N SER A 29 5.09 11.77 -4.47
CA SER A 29 5.67 13.03 -4.00
C SER A 29 4.65 13.93 -3.30
N ASP A 30 4.90 14.24 -2.04
CA ASP A 30 3.97 14.93 -1.15
C ASP A 30 3.48 16.26 -1.74
N MET A 31 2.30 16.67 -1.35
CA MET A 31 1.71 17.94 -1.73
C MET A 31 1.46 18.79 -0.49
N SER A 32 1.92 20.03 -0.50
CA SER A 32 1.58 21.00 0.53
C SER A 32 0.15 21.51 0.38
N ILE A 33 -0.42 22.08 1.45
CA ILE A 33 -1.74 22.74 1.37
C ILE A 33 -1.72 23.86 0.33
N HIS A 34 -0.63 24.63 0.24
CA HIS A 34 -0.49 25.71 -0.75
C HIS A 34 -0.50 25.20 -2.21
N GLU A 35 0.15 24.06 -2.47
CA GLU A 35 0.10 23.43 -3.80
C GLU A 35 -1.31 22.91 -4.12
N LEU A 36 -2.01 22.33 -3.14
CA LEU A 36 -3.41 21.94 -3.29
C LEU A 36 -4.30 23.16 -3.60
N GLU A 37 -4.20 24.25 -2.83
CA GLU A 37 -4.92 25.50 -3.09
C GLU A 37 -4.70 26.01 -4.50
N SER A 38 -3.44 25.99 -4.95
CA SER A 38 -3.07 26.42 -6.30
C SER A 38 -3.65 25.51 -7.38
N LEU A 39 -3.66 24.21 -7.15
CA LEU A 39 -4.18 23.19 -8.09
C LEU A 39 -5.70 23.30 -8.26
N ILE A 40 -6.44 23.51 -7.15
CA ILE A 40 -7.91 23.52 -7.14
C ILE A 40 -8.51 24.93 -7.17
N HIS A 41 -7.69 25.97 -7.14
CA HIS A 41 -8.09 27.39 -7.12
C HIS A 41 -9.06 27.73 -5.97
N LYS A 42 -8.78 27.25 -4.74
CA LYS A 42 -9.60 27.46 -3.55
C LYS A 42 -8.74 27.87 -2.35
N ASP A 43 -9.19 28.83 -1.56
CA ASP A 43 -8.57 29.23 -0.28
C ASP A 43 -8.99 28.26 0.84
N LEU A 44 -8.15 27.26 1.10
CA LEU A 44 -8.37 26.27 2.15
C LEU A 44 -7.94 26.78 3.52
N MET A 45 -6.88 27.59 3.56
CA MET A 45 -6.41 28.17 4.83
C MET A 45 -7.44 29.12 5.43
N GLY A 46 -8.16 29.90 4.62
CA GLY A 46 -9.27 30.70 5.08
C GLY A 46 -10.37 29.89 5.75
N ASP A 47 -10.75 28.77 5.15
CA ASP A 47 -11.75 27.84 5.71
C ASP A 47 -11.26 27.21 7.04
N LEU A 48 -10.01 26.71 7.07
CA LEU A 48 -9.41 26.06 8.24
C LEU A 48 -9.27 27.00 9.44
N MET A 49 -8.93 28.28 9.22
CA MET A 49 -8.75 29.28 10.27
C MET A 49 -10.02 29.56 11.07
N HIS A 50 -11.20 29.34 10.49
CA HIS A 50 -12.49 29.56 11.14
C HIS A 50 -13.09 28.24 11.72
N MET A 51 -12.46 27.10 11.49
CA MET A 51 -12.95 25.81 11.94
C MET A 51 -12.70 25.62 13.44
N ARG A 52 -13.71 25.13 14.14
CA ARG A 52 -13.57 24.82 15.58
C ARG A 52 -12.83 23.52 15.77
N MET A 53 -11.95 23.47 16.78
CA MET A 53 -11.13 22.29 17.10
C MET A 53 -11.86 21.38 18.13
N ASP A 54 -13.09 20.98 17.81
CA ASP A 54 -13.83 19.96 18.52
C ASP A 54 -13.62 18.56 17.91
N TYR A 55 -14.36 17.55 18.32
CA TYR A 55 -14.22 16.22 17.74
C TYR A 55 -14.73 16.10 16.30
N GLY A 56 -15.52 17.09 15.84
CA GLY A 56 -16.17 17.03 14.53
C GLY A 56 -17.14 15.85 14.40
N PRO A 57 -17.44 15.43 13.18
CA PRO A 57 -18.26 14.25 12.92
C PRO A 57 -17.54 12.97 13.37
N ILE A 58 -18.04 12.34 14.43
CA ILE A 58 -17.38 11.19 15.11
C ILE A 58 -17.07 10.04 14.10
N THR A 59 -18.03 9.67 13.28
CA THR A 59 -17.85 8.58 12.29
C THR A 59 -17.42 9.05 10.90
N GLY A 60 -17.01 10.31 10.77
CA GLY A 60 -16.78 11.00 9.51
C GLY A 60 -18.03 11.72 8.99
N SER A 61 -17.82 12.88 8.36
CA SER A 61 -18.91 13.69 7.79
C SER A 61 -19.61 12.99 6.63
N ASP A 62 -20.84 13.39 6.38
CA ASP A 62 -21.59 12.92 5.21
C ASP A 62 -20.86 13.28 3.90
N SER A 63 -20.28 14.47 3.83
CA SER A 63 -19.49 14.91 2.66
C SER A 63 -18.25 14.04 2.44
N LEU A 64 -17.49 13.72 3.49
CA LEU A 64 -16.35 12.82 3.40
C LEU A 64 -16.78 11.42 2.91
N LYS A 65 -17.84 10.87 3.50
CA LYS A 65 -18.35 9.56 3.12
C LYS A 65 -18.84 9.53 1.67
N ASP A 66 -19.54 10.58 1.21
CA ASP A 66 -19.98 10.69 -0.19
C ASP A 66 -18.78 10.81 -1.14
N ALA A 67 -17.76 11.57 -0.77
CA ALA A 67 -16.55 11.69 -1.55
C ALA A 67 -15.80 10.34 -1.66
N ILE A 68 -15.71 9.57 -0.57
CA ILE A 68 -15.16 8.22 -0.58
C ILE A 68 -16.02 7.29 -1.46
N LEU A 69 -17.34 7.32 -1.31
CA LEU A 69 -18.25 6.47 -2.12
C LEU A 69 -18.13 6.73 -3.62
N SER A 70 -17.74 7.94 -4.02
CA SER A 70 -17.48 8.26 -5.43
C SER A 70 -16.34 7.46 -6.08
N LEU A 71 -15.54 6.74 -5.27
CA LEU A 71 -14.49 5.82 -5.74
C LEU A 71 -15.00 4.41 -6.04
N TYR A 72 -16.24 4.11 -5.69
CA TYR A 72 -16.85 2.78 -5.71
C TYR A 72 -18.11 2.76 -6.55
N LYS A 73 -18.50 1.57 -7.00
CA LYS A 73 -19.70 1.38 -7.83
C LYS A 73 -20.97 1.17 -7.01
N THR A 74 -20.82 0.65 -5.78
CA THR A 74 -21.94 0.25 -4.92
C THR A 74 -21.75 0.72 -3.49
N GLY A 75 -22.78 0.59 -2.67
CA GLY A 75 -22.74 0.86 -1.24
C GLY A 75 -23.38 2.20 -0.86
N THR A 76 -23.49 2.39 0.44
CA THR A 76 -24.02 3.58 1.10
C THR A 76 -23.05 4.04 2.19
N ARG A 77 -23.31 5.16 2.84
CA ARG A 77 -22.51 5.67 3.97
C ARG A 77 -22.40 4.65 5.12
N ASP A 78 -23.38 3.74 5.26
CA ASP A 78 -23.37 2.66 6.25
C ASP A 78 -22.34 1.55 5.94
N ASN A 79 -21.77 1.56 4.74
CA ASN A 79 -20.72 0.63 4.32
C ASN A 79 -19.30 1.19 4.54
N LEU A 80 -19.15 2.34 5.24
CA LEU A 80 -17.87 3.02 5.44
C LEU A 80 -17.54 3.24 6.92
N ALA A 81 -16.33 2.87 7.32
CA ALA A 81 -15.71 3.30 8.57
C ALA A 81 -14.43 4.09 8.28
N ILE A 82 -14.28 5.25 8.92
CA ILE A 82 -13.11 6.11 8.77
C ILE A 82 -12.02 5.68 9.78
N ALA A 83 -10.76 5.74 9.36
CA ALA A 83 -9.60 5.27 10.13
C ALA A 83 -8.39 6.21 10.02
N HIS A 84 -7.38 6.02 10.87
CA HIS A 84 -6.11 6.75 10.82
C HIS A 84 -5.14 6.11 9.81
N GLY A 85 -5.42 6.28 8.51
CA GLY A 85 -4.70 5.65 7.40
C GLY A 85 -5.11 4.19 7.18
N ALA A 86 -4.62 3.57 6.09
CA ALA A 86 -4.97 2.20 5.74
C ALA A 86 -4.43 1.19 6.76
N ILE A 87 -3.28 1.44 7.36
CA ILE A 87 -2.71 0.56 8.40
C ILE A 87 -3.68 0.35 9.58
N ASN A 88 -4.34 1.42 10.03
CA ASN A 88 -5.35 1.33 11.09
C ASN A 88 -6.70 0.80 10.56
N ALA A 89 -7.02 1.04 9.29
CA ALA A 89 -8.17 0.42 8.65
C ALA A 89 -8.04 -1.11 8.61
N ASN A 90 -6.88 -1.63 8.21
CA ASN A 90 -6.56 -3.05 8.22
C ASN A 90 -6.64 -3.64 9.63
N GLU A 91 -6.03 -2.96 10.62
CA GLU A 91 -6.09 -3.34 12.04
C GLU A 91 -7.54 -3.47 12.51
N HIS A 92 -8.39 -2.48 12.25
CA HIS A 92 -9.81 -2.52 12.64
C HIS A 92 -10.56 -3.71 12.05
N VAL A 93 -10.30 -4.07 10.79
CA VAL A 93 -10.91 -5.24 10.15
C VAL A 93 -10.44 -6.52 10.84
N MET A 94 -9.13 -6.67 11.01
CA MET A 94 -8.54 -7.87 11.61
C MET A 94 -8.98 -8.04 13.08
N ASP A 95 -8.93 -6.99 13.87
CA ASP A 95 -9.40 -6.99 15.27
C ASP A 95 -10.90 -7.31 15.43
N THR A 96 -11.69 -6.98 14.42
CA THR A 96 -13.13 -7.18 14.48
C THR A 96 -13.53 -8.59 14.07
N LEU A 97 -12.86 -9.16 13.09
CA LEU A 97 -13.25 -10.44 12.47
C LEU A 97 -12.44 -11.64 12.95
N LEU A 98 -11.17 -11.44 13.36
CA LEU A 98 -10.26 -12.52 13.68
C LEU A 98 -10.21 -12.82 15.18
N ASN A 99 -10.17 -14.09 15.51
CA ASN A 99 -10.05 -14.60 16.86
C ASN A 99 -8.92 -15.63 16.94
N LYS A 100 -8.45 -15.90 18.15
CA LYS A 100 -7.47 -16.96 18.39
C LYS A 100 -7.95 -18.29 17.84
N GLY A 101 -7.12 -18.91 17.02
CA GLY A 101 -7.39 -20.20 16.38
C GLY A 101 -8.02 -20.09 14.99
N ASP A 102 -8.41 -18.88 14.55
CA ASP A 102 -8.76 -18.66 13.15
C ASP A 102 -7.51 -18.82 12.27
N HIS A 103 -7.71 -19.17 11.01
CA HIS A 103 -6.66 -19.29 10.02
C HIS A 103 -6.85 -18.24 8.91
N ILE A 104 -5.74 -17.66 8.44
CA ILE A 104 -5.74 -16.73 7.30
C ILE A 104 -4.78 -17.22 6.19
N ILE A 105 -5.02 -16.80 4.97
CA ILE A 105 -4.11 -16.97 3.85
C ILE A 105 -3.72 -15.58 3.34
N ALA A 106 -2.41 -15.32 3.25
CA ALA A 106 -1.85 -14.07 2.75
C ALA A 106 -0.77 -14.33 1.69
N LEU A 107 -0.26 -13.26 1.07
CA LEU A 107 0.77 -13.33 0.04
C LEU A 107 2.16 -12.99 0.62
N THR A 108 3.23 -13.53 0.01
CA THR A 108 4.63 -13.11 0.25
C THR A 108 5.39 -13.12 -1.09
N PRO A 109 6.28 -12.16 -1.41
CA PRO A 109 6.56 -10.95 -0.65
C PRO A 109 5.36 -9.99 -0.60
N SER A 110 5.06 -9.46 0.59
CA SER A 110 3.99 -8.48 0.80
C SER A 110 4.23 -7.70 2.10
N TYR A 111 3.35 -6.75 2.39
CA TYR A 111 3.44 -5.92 3.59
C TYR A 111 3.16 -6.76 4.85
N GLU A 112 4.10 -6.76 5.79
CA GLU A 112 4.15 -7.69 6.92
C GLU A 112 2.92 -7.61 7.85
N GLN A 113 2.21 -6.49 7.91
CA GLN A 113 0.99 -6.36 8.69
C GLN A 113 -0.03 -7.46 8.38
N PHE A 114 -0.09 -7.93 7.14
CA PHE A 114 -1.12 -8.87 6.68
C PHE A 114 -1.00 -10.28 7.25
N TYR A 115 0.12 -10.63 7.85
CA TYR A 115 0.31 -11.94 8.49
C TYR A 115 0.87 -11.85 9.92
N SER A 116 1.75 -10.89 10.21
CA SER A 116 2.29 -10.71 11.56
C SER A 116 1.26 -10.21 12.56
N TYR A 117 0.35 -9.31 12.12
CA TYR A 117 -0.70 -8.81 12.99
C TYR A 117 -1.74 -9.89 13.35
N PRO A 118 -2.32 -10.66 12.39
CA PRO A 118 -3.14 -11.83 12.70
C PRO A 118 -2.46 -12.83 13.62
N ALA A 119 -1.18 -13.14 13.38
CA ALA A 119 -0.42 -14.03 14.25
C ALA A 119 -0.36 -13.53 15.71
N SER A 120 -0.26 -12.21 15.91
CA SER A 120 -0.28 -11.61 17.25
C SER A 120 -1.63 -11.74 17.96
N LEU A 121 -2.72 -11.86 17.20
CA LEU A 121 -4.06 -12.15 17.71
C LEU A 121 -4.25 -13.64 18.07
N GLY A 122 -3.29 -14.47 17.68
CA GLY A 122 -3.30 -15.93 17.91
C GLY A 122 -3.93 -16.70 16.75
N CYS A 123 -4.00 -16.11 15.56
CA CYS A 123 -4.38 -16.80 14.35
C CYS A 123 -3.21 -17.62 13.79
N ASP A 124 -3.54 -18.73 13.14
CA ASP A 124 -2.63 -19.44 12.26
C ASP A 124 -2.65 -18.79 10.86
N TYR A 125 -1.55 -18.92 10.12
CA TYR A 125 -1.49 -18.38 8.75
C TYR A 125 -0.67 -19.28 7.82
N ASP A 126 -1.06 -19.26 6.55
CA ASP A 126 -0.26 -19.78 5.45
C ASP A 126 0.03 -18.62 4.46
N LEU A 127 1.24 -18.66 3.89
CA LEU A 127 1.68 -17.69 2.90
C LEU A 127 1.79 -18.33 1.52
N ILE A 128 1.20 -17.68 0.51
CA ILE A 128 1.41 -18.03 -0.90
C ILE A 128 2.61 -17.22 -1.39
N GLU A 129 3.67 -17.93 -1.80
CA GLU A 129 4.85 -17.29 -2.35
C GLU A 129 4.60 -16.88 -3.80
N LEU A 130 4.71 -15.57 -4.05
CA LEU A 130 4.69 -15.00 -5.40
C LEU A 130 6.05 -15.24 -6.07
N ASN A 131 6.03 -15.50 -7.38
CA ASN A 131 7.25 -15.75 -8.15
C ASN A 131 7.39 -14.74 -9.29
N GLU A 132 8.59 -14.18 -9.47
CA GLU A 132 8.86 -13.23 -10.56
C GLU A 132 8.77 -13.88 -11.94
N ASP A 133 9.10 -15.19 -12.06
CA ASP A 133 8.93 -15.95 -13.31
C ASP A 133 7.47 -15.97 -13.79
N ASN A 134 6.50 -15.79 -12.86
CA ASN A 134 5.08 -15.63 -13.16
C ASN A 134 4.63 -14.15 -13.01
N ASN A 135 5.51 -13.18 -13.20
CA ASN A 135 5.22 -11.75 -13.03
C ASN A 135 4.61 -11.41 -11.65
N TRP A 136 4.98 -12.13 -10.62
CA TRP A 136 4.47 -11.98 -9.26
C TRP A 136 2.95 -12.20 -9.14
N GLU A 137 2.31 -12.86 -10.12
CA GLU A 137 0.88 -13.15 -10.09
C GLU A 137 0.60 -14.35 -9.19
N PRO A 138 -0.36 -14.27 -8.23
CA PRO A 138 -0.79 -15.43 -7.46
C PRO A 138 -1.58 -16.40 -8.34
N VAL A 139 -1.63 -17.68 -7.93
CA VAL A 139 -2.32 -18.75 -8.65
C VAL A 139 -3.45 -19.31 -7.77
N ILE A 140 -4.65 -19.44 -8.33
CA ILE A 140 -5.84 -19.90 -7.60
C ILE A 140 -5.65 -21.28 -6.95
N GLU A 141 -4.86 -22.17 -7.58
CA GLU A 141 -4.61 -23.52 -7.09
C GLU A 141 -3.85 -23.53 -5.75
N ASP A 142 -3.04 -22.48 -5.47
CA ASP A 142 -2.33 -22.39 -4.19
C ASP A 142 -3.30 -22.01 -3.05
N PHE A 143 -4.26 -21.16 -3.30
CA PHE A 143 -5.34 -20.89 -2.34
C PHE A 143 -6.15 -22.15 -2.04
N LYS A 144 -6.55 -22.90 -3.06
CA LYS A 144 -7.32 -24.15 -2.91
C LYS A 144 -6.61 -25.18 -2.02
N LYS A 145 -5.28 -25.30 -2.16
CA LYS A 145 -4.46 -26.25 -1.36
C LYS A 145 -4.37 -25.88 0.11
N LEU A 146 -4.43 -24.58 0.44
CA LEU A 146 -4.18 -24.05 1.78
C LEU A 146 -5.46 -23.83 2.61
N ILE A 147 -6.65 -23.93 2.00
CA ILE A 147 -7.91 -23.79 2.73
C ILE A 147 -8.07 -24.90 3.78
N LYS A 148 -8.38 -24.50 5.01
CA LYS A 148 -8.67 -25.34 6.18
C LYS A 148 -10.09 -25.01 6.68
N PRO A 149 -10.70 -25.88 7.50
CA PRO A 149 -12.00 -25.57 8.12
C PRO A 149 -12.00 -24.27 8.91
N GLU A 150 -10.86 -23.91 9.49
CA GLU A 150 -10.64 -22.69 10.30
C GLU A 150 -10.30 -21.46 9.45
N THR A 151 -10.16 -21.59 8.11
CA THR A 151 -9.83 -20.47 7.24
C THR A 151 -10.94 -19.44 7.27
N LYS A 152 -10.60 -18.27 7.81
CA LYS A 152 -11.54 -17.17 8.04
C LYS A 152 -11.42 -16.06 7.00
N MET A 153 -10.20 -15.80 6.51
CA MET A 153 -9.95 -14.63 5.67
C MET A 153 -8.78 -14.87 4.70
N PHE A 154 -8.94 -14.38 3.47
CA PHE A 154 -7.82 -14.07 2.57
C PHE A 154 -7.45 -12.61 2.78
N ILE A 155 -6.15 -12.32 2.97
CA ILE A 155 -5.65 -10.95 3.14
C ILE A 155 -4.70 -10.66 1.99
N LEU A 156 -5.08 -9.70 1.14
CA LEU A 156 -4.43 -9.40 -0.12
C LEU A 156 -4.09 -7.90 -0.19
N ASN A 157 -3.10 -7.57 -1.00
CA ASN A 157 -2.78 -6.19 -1.36
C ASN A 157 -2.72 -6.08 -2.89
N SER A 158 -3.54 -5.23 -3.48
CA SER A 158 -3.61 -5.09 -4.94
C SER A 158 -3.91 -3.63 -5.34
N PRO A 159 -2.93 -2.96 -6.00
CA PRO A 159 -1.56 -3.38 -6.33
C PRO A 159 -0.72 -3.73 -5.09
N ASN A 160 0.19 -4.73 -5.21
CA ASN A 160 0.96 -5.28 -4.09
C ASN A 160 2.22 -4.45 -3.77
N ASN A 161 2.55 -4.31 -2.51
CA ASN A 161 3.85 -3.83 -2.04
C ASN A 161 4.67 -5.05 -1.54
N PRO A 162 5.86 -5.36 -2.13
CA PRO A 162 6.71 -4.48 -2.94
C PRO A 162 6.63 -4.67 -4.46
N THR A 163 5.89 -5.65 -4.99
CA THR A 163 6.02 -6.09 -6.40
C THR A 163 5.30 -5.18 -7.40
N GLY A 164 4.33 -4.37 -6.95
CA GLY A 164 3.46 -3.58 -7.81
C GLY A 164 2.39 -4.38 -8.55
N THR A 165 2.36 -5.71 -8.38
CA THR A 165 1.46 -6.60 -9.11
C THR A 165 0.01 -6.35 -8.77
N VAL A 166 -0.83 -6.36 -9.79
CA VAL A 166 -2.29 -6.29 -9.69
C VAL A 166 -2.88 -7.68 -9.82
N ILE A 167 -3.78 -8.03 -8.92
CA ILE A 167 -4.60 -9.23 -9.08
C ILE A 167 -5.60 -8.97 -10.21
N LYS A 168 -5.52 -9.74 -11.29
CA LYS A 168 -6.39 -9.59 -12.46
C LYS A 168 -7.85 -9.87 -12.11
N GLN A 169 -8.75 -9.18 -12.81
CA GLN A 169 -10.21 -9.32 -12.63
C GLN A 169 -10.65 -10.79 -12.66
N SER A 170 -10.15 -11.57 -13.63
CA SER A 170 -10.51 -13.00 -13.78
C SER A 170 -10.10 -13.84 -12.56
N LEU A 171 -8.88 -13.61 -12.02
CA LEU A 171 -8.43 -14.31 -10.82
C LEU A 171 -9.22 -13.86 -9.58
N MET A 172 -9.56 -12.57 -9.48
CA MET A 172 -10.39 -12.08 -8.38
C MET A 172 -11.78 -12.74 -8.40
N GLU A 173 -12.37 -12.92 -9.56
CA GLU A 173 -13.64 -13.63 -9.72
C GLU A 173 -13.54 -15.10 -9.27
N GLU A 174 -12.46 -15.80 -9.63
CA GLU A 174 -12.21 -17.17 -9.16
C GLU A 174 -11.99 -17.23 -7.63
N LEU A 175 -11.28 -16.26 -7.06
CA LEU A 175 -11.08 -16.14 -5.60
C LEU A 175 -12.41 -15.89 -4.88
N ILE A 176 -13.30 -15.07 -5.44
CA ILE A 176 -14.62 -14.80 -4.89
C ILE A 176 -15.46 -16.09 -4.86
N GLU A 177 -15.51 -16.85 -5.96
CA GLU A 177 -16.25 -18.12 -6.01
C GLU A 177 -15.69 -19.12 -4.99
N LEU A 178 -14.37 -19.21 -4.88
CA LEU A 178 -13.71 -20.06 -3.89
C LEU A 178 -14.05 -19.63 -2.45
N ALA A 179 -13.92 -18.34 -2.14
CA ALA A 179 -14.21 -17.77 -0.83
C ALA A 179 -15.70 -17.93 -0.46
N ARG A 180 -16.60 -17.69 -1.42
CA ARG A 180 -18.05 -17.84 -1.23
C ARG A 180 -18.42 -19.26 -0.86
N SER A 181 -17.83 -20.28 -1.50
CA SER A 181 -18.10 -21.69 -1.21
C SER A 181 -17.68 -22.12 0.21
N HIS A 182 -16.82 -21.35 0.87
CA HIS A 182 -16.31 -21.61 2.22
C HIS A 182 -16.72 -20.53 3.24
N SER A 183 -17.48 -19.51 2.83
CA SER A 183 -17.84 -18.35 3.68
C SER A 183 -16.62 -17.59 4.22
N ILE A 184 -15.57 -17.45 3.41
CA ILE A 184 -14.31 -16.78 3.74
C ILE A 184 -14.41 -15.31 3.38
N TYR A 185 -13.98 -14.41 4.27
CA TYR A 185 -13.83 -12.99 3.96
C TYR A 185 -12.64 -12.76 3.01
N ILE A 186 -12.74 -11.78 2.13
CA ILE A 186 -11.60 -11.29 1.35
C ILE A 186 -11.34 -9.85 1.75
N LEU A 187 -10.21 -9.60 2.43
CA LEU A 187 -9.68 -8.27 2.69
C LEU A 187 -8.67 -7.92 1.61
N VAL A 188 -8.91 -6.84 0.88
CA VAL A 188 -7.95 -6.28 -0.08
C VAL A 188 -7.54 -4.89 0.38
N ASP A 189 -6.26 -4.71 0.67
CA ASP A 189 -5.69 -3.36 0.80
C ASP A 189 -5.51 -2.78 -0.60
N GLU A 190 -6.35 -1.79 -0.94
CA GLU A 190 -6.42 -1.12 -2.24
C GLU A 190 -5.70 0.25 -2.22
N ILE A 191 -4.77 0.45 -1.30
CA ILE A 191 -4.12 1.76 -1.05
C ILE A 191 -3.38 2.34 -2.27
N TYR A 192 -2.97 1.48 -3.21
CA TYR A 192 -2.31 1.87 -4.45
C TYR A 192 -3.24 1.95 -5.66
N ARG A 193 -4.54 1.71 -5.48
CA ARG A 193 -5.54 1.73 -6.54
C ARG A 193 -5.74 3.14 -7.10
N GLY A 194 -5.85 3.27 -8.43
CA GLY A 194 -6.19 4.54 -9.09
C GLY A 194 -5.11 5.08 -10.03
N MET A 195 -3.96 4.41 -10.16
CA MET A 195 -2.89 4.83 -11.06
C MET A 195 -3.13 4.41 -12.51
N ASN A 196 -3.84 3.30 -12.73
CA ASN A 196 -4.24 2.84 -14.06
C ASN A 196 -5.77 2.83 -14.21
N ASN A 197 -6.26 3.09 -15.43
CA ASN A 197 -7.70 3.07 -15.74
C ASN A 197 -8.24 1.65 -15.98
N THR A 198 -7.39 0.63 -16.02
CA THR A 198 -7.74 -0.77 -16.30
C THR A 198 -7.82 -1.65 -15.06
N LEU A 199 -7.89 -1.04 -13.87
CA LEU A 199 -7.95 -1.77 -12.61
C LEU A 199 -9.18 -2.66 -12.48
N CYS A 200 -8.94 -3.79 -11.82
CA CYS A 200 -9.99 -4.62 -11.25
C CYS A 200 -10.97 -3.77 -10.40
N ASP A 201 -12.24 -4.13 -10.43
CA ASP A 201 -13.23 -3.53 -9.54
C ASP A 201 -12.85 -3.76 -8.08
N SER A 202 -13.27 -2.86 -7.19
CA SER A 202 -13.04 -3.05 -5.75
C SER A 202 -13.70 -4.35 -5.28
N ILE A 203 -12.97 -5.11 -4.46
CA ILE A 203 -13.52 -6.33 -3.86
C ILE A 203 -14.83 -6.09 -3.12
N SER A 204 -14.98 -4.91 -2.52
CA SER A 204 -16.20 -4.50 -1.80
C SER A 204 -17.39 -4.19 -2.71
N ASP A 205 -17.17 -4.07 -4.02
CA ASP A 205 -18.23 -3.94 -5.04
C ASP A 205 -18.59 -5.30 -5.68
N MET A 206 -17.75 -6.32 -5.51
CA MET A 206 -17.85 -7.61 -6.21
C MET A 206 -18.33 -8.75 -5.31
N TYR A 207 -18.10 -8.66 -3.99
CA TYR A 207 -18.32 -9.77 -3.06
C TYR A 207 -19.00 -9.30 -1.78
N GLU A 208 -20.03 -10.04 -1.34
CA GLU A 208 -20.80 -9.71 -0.13
C GLU A 208 -20.01 -9.76 1.18
N LEU A 209 -18.91 -10.57 1.23
CA LEU A 209 -17.93 -10.59 2.32
C LEU A 209 -16.61 -9.95 1.90
N GLY A 210 -16.61 -9.16 0.84
CA GLY A 210 -15.47 -8.39 0.36
C GLY A 210 -15.27 -7.12 1.18
N ILE A 211 -14.02 -6.86 1.56
CA ILE A 211 -13.63 -5.72 2.39
C ILE A 211 -12.48 -5.01 1.70
N ALA A 212 -12.64 -3.75 1.41
CA ALA A 212 -11.59 -2.90 0.86
C ALA A 212 -11.10 -1.91 1.91
N THR A 213 -9.78 -1.74 1.99
CA THR A 213 -9.16 -0.67 2.77
C THR A 213 -8.37 0.24 1.85
N ALA A 214 -8.36 1.53 2.14
CA ALA A 214 -7.59 2.50 1.39
C ALA A 214 -7.29 3.74 2.23
N SER A 215 -6.48 4.66 1.70
CA SER A 215 -6.18 5.94 2.36
C SER A 215 -5.74 7.00 1.37
N LEU A 216 -5.52 8.22 1.87
CA LEU A 216 -4.96 9.32 1.10
C LEU A 216 -3.42 9.31 1.05
N SER A 217 -2.75 8.32 1.65
CA SER A 217 -1.31 8.36 1.86
C SER A 217 -0.48 8.15 0.61
N LYS A 218 -0.88 7.27 -0.32
CA LYS A 218 -0.01 6.81 -1.41
C LYS A 218 -0.28 7.57 -2.71
N VAL A 219 -1.32 7.19 -3.41
CA VAL A 219 -1.65 7.73 -4.73
C VAL A 219 -2.18 9.17 -4.69
N TYR A 220 -2.70 9.60 -3.56
CA TYR A 220 -3.23 10.96 -3.38
C TYR A 220 -2.22 11.96 -2.80
N SER A 221 -1.00 11.56 -2.42
CA SER A 221 0.09 12.45 -1.93
C SER A 221 -0.18 13.14 -0.58
N PHE A 222 -1.09 12.64 0.25
CA PHE A 222 -1.48 13.24 1.53
C PHE A 222 -1.27 12.29 2.73
N ALA A 223 -0.10 11.66 2.80
CA ALA A 223 0.25 10.76 3.91
C ALA A 223 0.14 11.43 5.28
N GLY A 224 0.46 12.73 5.37
CA GLY A 224 0.40 13.53 6.59
C GLY A 224 -1.00 13.74 7.17
N LEU A 225 -2.06 13.60 6.38
CA LEU A 225 -3.44 13.69 6.88
C LEU A 225 -3.84 12.49 7.76
N ARG A 226 -3.10 11.39 7.70
CA ARG A 226 -3.44 10.19 8.46
C ARG A 226 -4.91 9.77 8.30
N LEU A 227 -5.47 9.85 7.10
CA LEU A 227 -6.86 9.49 6.85
C LEU A 227 -6.96 8.29 5.87
N GLY A 228 -7.69 7.28 6.32
CA GLY A 228 -8.04 6.08 5.56
C GLY A 228 -9.47 5.63 5.87
N TRP A 229 -9.88 4.54 5.28
CA TRP A 229 -11.23 4.00 5.45
C TRP A 229 -11.26 2.50 5.20
N VAL A 230 -12.31 1.88 5.76
CA VAL A 230 -12.77 0.53 5.42
C VAL A 230 -14.08 0.66 4.65
N LYS A 231 -14.23 -0.04 3.53
CA LYS A 231 -15.51 -0.28 2.87
C LYS A 231 -15.84 -1.77 2.90
N GLY A 232 -17.01 -2.12 3.42
CA GLY A 232 -17.40 -3.52 3.58
C GLY A 232 -18.86 -3.70 3.99
N PRO A 233 -19.25 -4.93 4.40
CA PRO A 233 -20.60 -5.22 4.88
C PRO A 233 -21.00 -4.32 6.06
N LYS A 234 -22.28 -3.91 6.10
CA LYS A 234 -22.78 -3.00 7.14
C LYS A 234 -22.53 -3.54 8.56
N GLU A 235 -22.73 -4.81 8.78
CA GLU A 235 -22.55 -5.46 10.10
C GLU A 235 -21.10 -5.34 10.60
N LEU A 236 -20.13 -5.48 9.69
CA LEU A 236 -18.72 -5.24 9.99
C LEU A 236 -18.47 -3.77 10.33
N ILE A 237 -19.02 -2.85 9.53
CA ILE A 237 -18.84 -1.41 9.74
C ILE A 237 -19.43 -0.96 11.07
N ASP A 238 -20.61 -1.45 11.45
CA ASP A 238 -21.22 -1.18 12.74
C ASP A 238 -20.32 -1.68 13.90
N ALA A 239 -19.76 -2.89 13.78
CA ALA A 239 -18.85 -3.46 14.77
C ALA A 239 -17.51 -2.68 14.86
N ILE A 240 -16.95 -2.25 13.73
CA ILE A 240 -15.75 -1.38 13.71
C ILE A 240 -16.06 -0.03 14.38
N ASN A 241 -17.17 0.62 14.05
CA ASN A 241 -17.54 1.90 14.66
C ASN A 241 -17.73 1.79 16.17
N PHE A 242 -18.30 0.68 16.67
CA PHE A 242 -18.38 0.41 18.10
C PHE A 242 -16.99 0.28 18.76
N ARG A 243 -16.03 -0.40 18.11
CA ARG A 243 -14.66 -0.54 18.62
C ARG A 243 -13.87 0.78 18.57
N ARG A 244 -14.15 1.65 17.60
CA ARG A 244 -13.50 2.97 17.46
C ARG A 244 -13.68 3.85 18.70
N ASP A 245 -14.76 3.69 19.47
CA ASP A 245 -14.96 4.42 20.73
C ASP A 245 -13.87 4.13 21.78
N TYR A 246 -13.17 2.98 21.66
CA TYR A 246 -12.05 2.60 22.51
C TYR A 246 -10.66 2.93 21.94
N THR A 247 -10.58 3.39 20.71
CA THR A 247 -9.31 3.59 20.00
C THR A 247 -9.12 5.03 19.54
N ILE A 248 -9.78 5.41 18.46
CA ILE A 248 -9.53 6.69 17.78
C ILE A 248 -10.62 7.74 18.00
N ILE A 249 -11.83 7.38 18.43
CA ILE A 249 -13.01 8.24 18.55
C ILE A 249 -13.33 8.91 17.19
N SER A 250 -12.60 9.96 16.82
CA SER A 250 -12.73 10.65 15.53
C SER A 250 -11.38 10.97 14.91
N THR A 251 -11.37 11.27 13.62
CA THR A 251 -10.17 11.74 12.90
C THR A 251 -9.96 13.26 12.98
N GLY A 252 -10.91 13.96 13.59
CA GLY A 252 -10.91 15.42 13.75
C GLY A 252 -11.39 16.18 12.51
N PRO A 253 -11.90 17.40 12.70
CA PRO A 253 -12.59 18.16 11.64
C PRO A 253 -11.65 18.63 10.53
N TRP A 254 -10.38 18.94 10.82
CA TRP A 254 -9.42 19.34 9.80
C TRP A 254 -9.11 18.22 8.81
N ASN A 255 -8.88 17.01 9.35
CA ASN A 255 -8.59 15.86 8.50
C ASN A 255 -9.81 15.45 7.68
N ASP A 256 -11.00 15.50 8.27
CA ASP A 256 -12.28 15.24 7.60
C ASP A 256 -12.50 16.23 6.44
N TYR A 257 -12.34 17.53 6.70
CA TYR A 257 -12.50 18.59 5.70
C TYR A 257 -11.47 18.47 4.56
N LEU A 258 -10.18 18.38 4.90
CA LEU A 258 -9.13 18.30 3.89
C LEU A 258 -9.24 17.02 3.05
N ALA A 259 -9.56 15.89 3.68
CA ALA A 259 -9.79 14.66 2.97
C ALA A 259 -10.99 14.74 2.01
N THR A 260 -12.07 15.40 2.42
CA THR A 260 -13.21 15.67 1.55
C THR A 260 -12.76 16.47 0.32
N VAL A 261 -12.03 17.57 0.52
CA VAL A 261 -11.52 18.41 -0.56
C VAL A 261 -10.61 17.64 -1.51
N VAL A 262 -9.69 16.83 -0.97
CA VAL A 262 -8.78 15.98 -1.78
C VAL A 262 -9.58 15.02 -2.66
N LEU A 263 -10.57 14.33 -2.10
CA LEU A 263 -11.37 13.34 -2.83
C LEU A 263 -12.35 13.96 -3.82
N GLU A 264 -12.91 15.13 -3.52
CA GLU A 264 -13.73 15.89 -4.48
C GLU A 264 -12.93 16.35 -5.70
N ASN A 265 -11.61 16.55 -5.54
CA ASN A 265 -10.68 16.93 -6.60
C ASN A 265 -9.73 15.80 -7.02
N LYS A 266 -10.12 14.55 -6.74
CA LYS A 266 -9.28 13.36 -6.96
C LYS A 266 -8.71 13.23 -8.37
N ASP A 267 -9.46 13.62 -9.39
CA ASP A 267 -9.03 13.47 -10.78
C ASP A 267 -7.79 14.33 -11.08
N LEU A 268 -7.77 15.58 -10.61
CA LEU A 268 -6.61 16.47 -10.76
C LEU A 268 -5.38 15.94 -10.01
N ILE A 269 -5.60 15.41 -8.81
CA ILE A 269 -4.52 14.89 -7.97
C ILE A 269 -3.98 13.57 -8.55
N LEU A 270 -4.86 12.67 -8.97
CA LEU A 270 -4.44 11.40 -9.59
C LEU A 270 -3.77 11.61 -10.95
N ASP A 271 -4.18 12.61 -11.72
CA ASP A 271 -3.51 12.94 -12.98
C ASP A 271 -2.07 13.43 -12.74
N ARG A 272 -1.84 14.26 -11.72
CA ARG A 272 -0.49 14.62 -11.28
C ARG A 272 0.32 13.39 -10.88
N SER A 273 -0.26 12.53 -10.05
CA SER A 273 0.40 11.32 -9.55
C SER A 273 0.74 10.35 -10.70
N ARG A 274 -0.17 10.14 -11.63
CA ARG A 274 0.06 9.33 -12.85
C ARG A 274 1.21 9.88 -13.69
N HIS A 275 1.30 11.20 -13.87
CA HIS A 275 2.38 11.84 -14.61
C HIS A 275 3.75 11.52 -14.01
N ILE A 276 3.89 11.66 -12.68
CA ILE A 276 5.12 11.35 -11.95
C ILE A 276 5.48 9.87 -12.12
N ILE A 277 4.52 8.97 -11.88
CA ILE A 277 4.74 7.52 -11.96
C ILE A 277 5.14 7.09 -13.39
N LEU A 278 4.44 7.57 -14.41
CA LEU A 278 4.73 7.21 -15.80
C LEU A 278 6.12 7.69 -16.25
N GLU A 279 6.50 8.91 -15.87
CA GLU A 279 7.84 9.43 -16.19
C GLU A 279 8.92 8.61 -15.49
N ASN A 280 8.74 8.28 -14.23
CA ASN A 280 9.71 7.50 -13.46
C ASN A 280 9.78 6.03 -13.91
N LYS A 281 8.67 5.43 -14.33
CA LYS A 281 8.68 4.11 -15.00
C LYS A 281 9.49 4.14 -16.30
N ARG A 282 9.36 5.21 -17.10
CA ARG A 282 10.15 5.39 -18.32
C ARG A 282 11.65 5.49 -18.00
N ILE A 283 12.01 6.27 -16.98
CA ILE A 283 13.42 6.42 -16.55
C ILE A 283 13.99 5.06 -16.10
N LEU A 284 13.26 4.32 -15.26
CA LEU A 284 13.69 3.00 -14.82
C LEU A 284 13.89 2.05 -16.02
N LYS A 285 12.95 2.02 -16.96
CA LYS A 285 13.03 1.16 -18.14
C LYS A 285 14.28 1.48 -18.98
N GLU A 286 14.53 2.76 -19.25
CA GLU A 286 15.72 3.20 -20.02
C GLU A 286 17.03 2.91 -19.28
N TRP A 287 17.01 2.89 -17.94
CA TRP A 287 18.14 2.52 -17.11
C TRP A 287 18.38 1.00 -17.17
N LEU A 288 17.36 0.17 -17.01
CA LEU A 288 17.44 -1.30 -17.10
C LEU A 288 17.93 -1.80 -18.47
N GLU A 289 17.66 -1.06 -19.56
CA GLU A 289 18.18 -1.42 -20.89
C GLU A 289 19.73 -1.34 -20.97
N LYS A 290 20.39 -0.71 -20.00
CA LYS A 290 21.85 -0.47 -19.97
C LYS A 290 22.52 -1.14 -18.77
N GLU A 291 21.72 -1.63 -17.84
CA GLU A 291 22.18 -2.25 -16.60
C GLU A 291 22.11 -3.77 -16.72
N ASP A 292 23.24 -4.46 -16.54
CA ASP A 292 23.36 -5.91 -16.71
C ASP A 292 23.42 -6.69 -15.38
N LEU A 293 23.48 -5.97 -14.26
CA LEU A 293 23.52 -6.55 -12.91
C LEU A 293 22.17 -6.47 -12.18
N VAL A 294 21.14 -5.90 -12.79
CA VAL A 294 19.82 -5.73 -12.19
C VAL A 294 18.72 -5.97 -13.23
N GLU A 295 17.70 -6.71 -12.84
CA GLU A 295 16.49 -6.91 -13.64
C GLU A 295 15.23 -6.58 -12.85
N CYS A 296 14.10 -6.44 -13.51
CA CYS A 296 12.83 -6.10 -12.86
C CYS A 296 11.63 -6.46 -13.73
N VAL A 297 10.65 -7.07 -13.12
CA VAL A 297 9.28 -7.10 -13.68
C VAL A 297 8.63 -5.75 -13.41
N ILE A 298 8.55 -4.89 -14.43
CA ILE A 298 7.93 -3.57 -14.31
C ILE A 298 6.40 -3.75 -14.28
N PRO A 299 5.73 -3.40 -13.17
CA PRO A 299 4.28 -3.61 -13.07
C PRO A 299 3.49 -2.62 -13.94
N GLU A 300 2.31 -3.03 -14.37
CA GLU A 300 1.39 -2.16 -15.11
C GLU A 300 0.87 -1.02 -14.24
N ASP A 301 0.66 -1.27 -12.95
CA ASP A 301 0.09 -0.32 -12.00
C ASP A 301 0.95 -0.16 -10.73
N GLY A 302 0.40 0.49 -9.70
CA GLY A 302 1.06 0.74 -8.43
C GLY A 302 2.15 1.80 -8.47
N THR A 303 2.74 2.03 -7.31
CA THR A 303 3.76 3.06 -7.09
C THR A 303 5.15 2.49 -6.86
N VAL A 304 5.29 1.16 -6.87
CA VAL A 304 6.54 0.45 -6.55
C VAL A 304 6.78 -0.71 -7.51
N CYS A 305 8.03 -1.17 -7.56
CA CYS A 305 8.41 -2.46 -8.12
C CYS A 305 9.53 -3.10 -7.27
N PHE A 306 9.88 -4.33 -7.59
CA PHE A 306 10.85 -5.11 -6.85
C PHE A 306 12.00 -5.46 -7.78
N LEU A 307 13.14 -4.73 -7.66
CA LEU A 307 14.34 -4.95 -8.44
C LEU A 307 15.02 -6.22 -7.96
N HIS A 308 15.46 -7.07 -8.89
CA HIS A 308 16.29 -8.25 -8.63
C HIS A 308 17.73 -7.93 -9.05
N TYR A 309 18.69 -7.98 -8.12
CA TYR A 309 20.10 -7.82 -8.46
C TYR A 309 20.81 -9.19 -8.57
N LEU A 310 21.75 -9.31 -9.51
CA LEU A 310 22.30 -10.57 -9.99
C LEU A 310 23.70 -10.88 -9.45
N PHE A 311 24.05 -10.41 -8.25
CA PHE A 311 25.34 -10.64 -7.62
C PHE A 311 25.18 -11.10 -6.16
N ASP A 312 26.21 -11.79 -5.64
CA ASP A 312 26.16 -12.44 -4.32
C ASP A 312 26.51 -11.44 -3.21
N MET A 313 25.50 -10.76 -2.68
CA MET A 313 25.57 -9.90 -1.50
C MET A 313 24.22 -9.92 -0.79
N PRO A 314 24.12 -10.12 0.54
CA PRO A 314 22.85 -10.02 1.27
C PRO A 314 22.21 -8.64 1.10
N SER A 315 20.90 -8.60 0.90
CA SER A 315 20.17 -7.36 0.57
C SER A 315 20.31 -6.26 1.63
N LYS A 316 20.37 -6.65 2.91
CA LYS A 316 20.63 -5.71 4.01
C LYS A 316 22.02 -5.09 3.91
N GLU A 317 23.05 -5.90 3.69
CA GLU A 317 24.44 -5.44 3.56
C GLU A 317 24.60 -4.50 2.36
N LEU A 318 23.98 -4.84 1.22
CA LEU A 318 23.96 -3.99 0.04
C LEU A 318 23.37 -2.61 0.35
N CYS A 319 22.19 -2.56 0.95
CA CYS A 319 21.50 -1.31 1.27
C CYS A 319 22.30 -0.45 2.28
N GLU A 320 22.88 -1.06 3.33
CA GLU A 320 23.69 -0.35 4.33
C GLU A 320 24.95 0.26 3.72
N LYS A 321 25.72 -0.53 2.93
CA LYS A 321 26.93 -0.05 2.27
C LYS A 321 26.64 1.04 1.24
N LEU A 322 25.66 0.79 0.35
CA LEU A 322 25.28 1.73 -0.67
C LEU A 322 24.82 3.08 -0.09
N GLN A 323 23.99 3.06 0.94
CA GLN A 323 23.54 4.28 1.60
C GLN A 323 24.67 5.04 2.28
N ASN A 324 25.57 4.33 2.99
CA ASN A 324 26.71 4.95 3.67
C ASN A 324 27.69 5.60 2.69
N ASP A 325 27.92 4.98 1.54
CA ASP A 325 28.91 5.45 0.57
C ASP A 325 28.35 6.55 -0.35
N THR A 326 27.05 6.50 -0.65
CA THR A 326 26.47 7.32 -1.74
C THR A 326 25.22 8.10 -1.35
N GLY A 327 24.57 7.77 -0.25
CA GLY A 327 23.28 8.33 0.14
C GLY A 327 22.08 7.77 -0.65
N VAL A 328 22.25 6.72 -1.47
CA VAL A 328 21.15 6.04 -2.15
C VAL A 328 20.45 5.10 -1.18
N PHE A 329 19.13 5.24 -1.07
CA PHE A 329 18.30 4.48 -0.13
C PHE A 329 17.32 3.56 -0.86
N PHE A 330 17.36 2.26 -0.48
CA PHE A 330 16.39 1.24 -0.84
C PHE A 330 15.86 0.54 0.41
N VAL A 331 14.75 -0.17 0.30
CA VAL A 331 14.34 -1.17 1.29
C VAL A 331 14.82 -2.54 0.82
N PRO A 332 15.62 -3.24 1.66
CA PRO A 332 16.17 -4.55 1.30
C PRO A 332 15.09 -5.61 1.18
N GLY A 333 15.28 -6.55 0.27
CA GLY A 333 14.34 -7.63 0.02
C GLY A 333 14.14 -8.56 1.23
N MET A 334 15.15 -8.68 2.10
CA MET A 334 15.01 -9.45 3.34
C MET A 334 13.84 -8.98 4.22
N ALA A 335 13.52 -7.69 4.19
CA ALA A 335 12.37 -7.12 4.92
C ALA A 335 11.00 -7.61 4.36
N PHE A 336 11.00 -8.24 3.20
CA PHE A 336 9.85 -8.88 2.56
C PHE A 336 10.01 -10.40 2.45
N ASN A 337 10.94 -11.01 3.20
CA ASN A 337 11.32 -12.42 3.14
C ASN A 337 11.85 -12.87 1.75
N LYS A 338 12.45 -11.98 0.97
CA LYS A 338 12.96 -12.26 -0.37
C LYS A 338 14.34 -11.62 -0.56
N GLU A 339 15.42 -12.41 -0.40
CA GLU A 339 16.79 -11.93 -0.65
C GLU A 339 17.02 -11.61 -2.14
N TYR A 340 18.13 -10.93 -2.42
CA TYR A 340 18.56 -10.49 -3.76
C TYR A 340 17.60 -9.51 -4.44
N HIS A 341 16.71 -8.87 -3.67
CA HIS A 341 15.76 -7.89 -4.18
C HIS A 341 15.84 -6.58 -3.41
N LEU A 342 15.37 -5.50 -4.07
CA LEU A 342 15.27 -4.15 -3.51
C LEU A 342 13.92 -3.56 -3.88
N ARG A 343 13.18 -3.01 -2.90
CA ARG A 343 11.99 -2.24 -3.23
C ARG A 343 12.40 -0.90 -3.84
N PHE A 344 11.87 -0.63 -5.03
CA PHE A 344 12.01 0.63 -5.74
C PHE A 344 10.65 1.33 -5.86
N GLY A 345 10.62 2.65 -5.59
CA GLY A 345 9.43 3.50 -5.72
C GLY A 345 9.52 4.46 -6.91
N PHE A 346 8.43 4.55 -7.67
CA PHE A 346 8.29 5.49 -8.79
C PHE A 346 7.84 6.88 -8.36
N THR A 347 8.01 7.26 -7.10
CA THR A 347 7.21 8.28 -6.41
C THR A 347 7.92 9.63 -6.25
N SER A 348 9.25 9.62 -6.26
CA SER A 348 10.06 10.82 -6.06
C SER A 348 10.17 11.68 -7.33
N ASP A 349 10.76 12.88 -7.19
CA ASP A 349 11.13 13.73 -8.34
C ASP A 349 11.99 12.96 -9.33
N SER A 350 11.72 13.12 -10.62
CA SER A 350 12.39 12.38 -11.71
C SER A 350 13.90 12.61 -11.76
N LYS A 351 14.38 13.76 -11.30
CA LYS A 351 15.82 14.03 -11.18
C LYS A 351 16.45 13.18 -10.07
N ILE A 352 15.79 13.05 -8.92
CA ILE A 352 16.23 12.19 -7.81
C ILE A 352 16.29 10.73 -8.28
N ILE A 353 15.25 10.26 -8.97
CA ILE A 353 15.19 8.90 -9.52
C ILE A 353 16.37 8.66 -10.47
N LYS A 354 16.59 9.56 -11.43
CA LYS A 354 17.65 9.42 -12.43
C LYS A 354 19.05 9.42 -11.80
N GLU A 355 19.34 10.44 -11.00
CA GLU A 355 20.65 10.58 -10.34
C GLU A 355 20.93 9.42 -9.36
N GLY A 356 19.90 8.97 -8.62
CA GLY A 356 20.02 7.85 -7.71
C GLY A 356 20.30 6.53 -8.43
N LEU A 357 19.62 6.23 -9.54
CA LEU A 357 19.87 5.03 -10.36
C LEU A 357 21.26 5.06 -11.00
N GLU A 358 21.72 6.20 -11.55
CA GLU A 358 23.06 6.37 -12.11
C GLU A 358 24.14 6.17 -11.01
N THR A 359 23.90 6.67 -9.81
CA THR A 359 24.78 6.49 -8.65
C THR A 359 24.82 5.03 -8.20
N PHE A 360 23.67 4.35 -8.14
CA PHE A 360 23.57 2.93 -7.80
C PHE A 360 24.34 2.08 -8.81
N SER A 361 24.14 2.28 -10.12
CA SER A 361 24.87 1.60 -11.19
C SER A 361 26.40 1.78 -11.04
N SER A 362 26.85 3.01 -10.83
CA SER A 362 28.28 3.31 -10.67
C SER A 362 28.88 2.60 -9.47
N TRP A 363 28.12 2.52 -8.36
CA TRP A 363 28.58 1.87 -7.12
C TRP A 363 28.68 0.35 -7.32
N ILE A 364 27.65 -0.33 -7.84
CA ILE A 364 27.67 -1.80 -8.03
C ILE A 364 28.77 -2.21 -8.99
N HIS A 365 28.94 -1.52 -10.13
CA HIS A 365 30.00 -1.85 -11.11
C HIS A 365 31.40 -1.62 -10.57
N SER A 366 31.60 -0.70 -9.64
CA SER A 366 32.92 -0.51 -8.99
C SER A 366 33.24 -1.60 -7.98
N HIS A 367 32.24 -2.07 -7.22
CA HIS A 367 32.43 -3.06 -6.13
C HIS A 367 32.38 -4.51 -6.63
N MET A 368 31.66 -4.78 -7.72
CA MET A 368 31.58 -6.15 -8.27
C MET A 368 32.74 -6.49 -9.21
N LYS A 369 33.47 -5.51 -9.75
CA LYS A 369 34.71 -5.74 -10.53
C LYS A 369 35.95 -6.08 -9.69
N GLU A 370 35.91 -5.83 -8.38
CA GLU A 370 37.00 -6.15 -7.45
C GLU A 370 36.89 -7.57 -6.87
N ALA A 371 35.80 -8.30 -7.15
CA ALA A 371 35.53 -9.65 -6.62
C ALA A 371 35.99 -10.79 -7.56
N ASP A 372 36.48 -10.50 -8.78
CA ASP A 372 37.11 -11.43 -9.73
C ASP A 372 38.64 -11.41 -9.56
#